data_564f2fc6363dc81b53bbca662a518209
#
_entry.id   564f2fc6363dc81b53bbca662a518209
#
_cell.length_a   1.000
_cell.length_b   1.000
_cell.length_c   1.000
_cell.angle_alpha   90.00
_cell.angle_beta   90.00
_cell.angle_gamma   90.00
#
_symmetry.space_group_name_H-M   'P 1'
#
loop_
_entity.id
_entity.type
_entity.pdbx_description
1 polymer ?
#
loop_
_entity_poly.entity_id
_entity_poly.type
_entity_poly.pdbx_seq_one_letter_code
_entity_poly.pdbx_strand_id
1 'polypeptide(L)'
;AEFMFMPLDTPDDVRKALSLELTFLWANEWREIHPEVVDGLLMRLRRYPSMKDGGPSRSCAIFDTNMPDLDTWHFNKMENPPANWSIHLQPPAILNLEEYLSQEGEEPDANEATPDAQGTSWWLNPRADNLHNLDARYYPDIIPGKSEDFINVYLRCRYGRSLSGVPVFDKTFNPEFHIADKPFTALKSPDHPLIVGLDFGRTPATALLQRN
;
A
#
# COMPACT_ATOMS: atom_id res chain seq x y z
N ALA A 1 -19.70 -20.48 17.75
CA ALA A 1 -19.17 -19.31 17.04
C ALA A 1 -19.99 -19.11 15.77
N GLU A 2 -20.30 -17.89 15.46
CA GLU A 2 -20.98 -17.51 14.23
C GLU A 2 -19.95 -16.76 13.36
N PHE A 3 -19.91 -17.11 12.07
CA PHE A 3 -19.05 -16.47 11.08
C PHE A 3 -19.96 -15.78 10.06
N MET A 4 -19.70 -14.50 9.82
CA MET A 4 -20.44 -13.69 8.85
C MET A 4 -19.47 -13.22 7.76
N PHE A 5 -19.82 -13.44 6.49
CA PHE A 5 -19.10 -12.96 5.33
C PHE A 5 -19.88 -11.82 4.70
N MET A 6 -19.25 -10.68 4.51
CA MET A 6 -19.93 -9.48 3.98
C MET A 6 -19.06 -8.80 2.93
N PRO A 7 -19.60 -8.44 1.76
CA PRO A 7 -18.95 -7.49 0.86
C PRO A 7 -19.04 -6.08 1.43
N LEU A 8 -17.95 -5.31 1.36
CA LEU A 8 -17.81 -3.96 1.90
C LEU A 8 -17.05 -3.08 0.90
N ASP A 9 -17.65 -2.89 -0.28
CA ASP A 9 -16.97 -2.31 -1.44
C ASP A 9 -17.18 -0.80 -1.59
N THR A 10 -18.14 -0.24 -0.86
CA THR A 10 -18.55 1.16 -1.04
C THR A 10 -18.65 1.92 0.27
N PRO A 11 -18.52 3.28 0.26
CA PRO A 11 -18.74 4.09 1.46
C PRO A 11 -20.10 3.90 2.11
N ASP A 12 -21.14 3.55 1.33
CA ASP A 12 -22.49 3.29 1.87
C ASP A 12 -22.53 2.06 2.76
N ASP A 13 -21.57 1.16 2.66
CA ASP A 13 -21.47 -0.04 3.49
C ASP A 13 -21.10 0.25 4.95
N VAL A 14 -20.71 1.50 5.27
CA VAL A 14 -20.54 1.96 6.67
C VAL A 14 -21.75 1.64 7.51
N ARG A 15 -22.96 1.79 6.97
CA ARG A 15 -24.22 1.48 7.70
C ARG A 15 -24.31 0.01 8.07
N LYS A 16 -23.89 -0.89 7.18
CA LYS A 16 -23.82 -2.32 7.45
C LYS A 16 -22.82 -2.60 8.56
N ALA A 17 -21.61 -2.03 8.46
CA ALA A 17 -20.56 -2.15 9.48
C ALA A 17 -21.05 -1.70 10.86
N LEU A 18 -21.71 -0.54 10.94
CA LEU A 18 -22.22 0.03 12.19
C LEU A 18 -23.34 -0.76 12.86
N SER A 19 -24.01 -1.65 12.15
CA SER A 19 -25.07 -2.52 12.72
C SER A 19 -24.52 -3.77 13.42
N LEU A 20 -23.22 -4.05 13.29
CA LEU A 20 -22.61 -5.28 13.79
C LEU A 20 -22.18 -5.17 15.26
N GLU A 21 -22.09 -6.32 15.92
CA GLU A 21 -21.44 -6.49 17.22
C GLU A 21 -20.40 -7.62 17.07
N LEU A 22 -19.11 -7.25 17.11
CA LEU A 22 -18.03 -8.15 16.73
C LEU A 22 -17.14 -8.49 17.91
N THR A 23 -16.70 -9.75 17.95
CA THR A 23 -15.57 -10.22 18.75
C THR A 23 -14.28 -10.13 17.98
N PHE A 24 -14.33 -10.52 16.72
CA PHE A 24 -13.19 -10.65 15.81
C PHE A 24 -13.57 -10.09 14.45
N LEU A 25 -12.60 -9.52 13.75
CA LEU A 25 -12.71 -9.03 12.40
C LEU A 25 -11.55 -9.56 11.57
N TRP A 26 -11.84 -10.04 10.39
CA TRP A 26 -10.85 -10.26 9.33
C TRP A 26 -11.31 -9.52 8.09
N ALA A 27 -10.52 -8.56 7.64
CA ALA A 27 -10.76 -7.81 6.42
C ALA A 27 -9.71 -8.16 5.39
N ASN A 28 -10.13 -8.87 4.36
CA ASN A 28 -9.32 -9.25 3.22
C ASN A 28 -9.24 -8.10 2.22
N GLU A 29 -8.09 -7.92 1.55
CA GLU A 29 -7.81 -6.82 0.61
C GLU A 29 -8.10 -5.44 1.21
N TRP A 30 -7.56 -5.21 2.42
CA TRP A 30 -7.82 -3.99 3.20
C TRP A 30 -7.61 -2.70 2.41
N ARG A 31 -6.63 -2.64 1.49
CA ARG A 31 -6.36 -1.43 0.69
C ARG A 31 -7.53 -1.04 -0.23
N GLU A 32 -8.45 -1.93 -0.50
CA GLU A 32 -9.62 -1.70 -1.33
C GLU A 32 -10.85 -1.25 -0.53
N ILE A 33 -10.79 -1.41 0.80
CA ILE A 33 -11.88 -1.04 1.70
C ILE A 33 -11.82 0.46 2.00
N HIS A 34 -12.95 1.15 1.85
CA HIS A 34 -13.01 2.58 2.15
C HIS A 34 -12.68 2.87 3.62
N PRO A 35 -11.87 3.90 3.94
CA PRO A 35 -11.43 4.22 5.30
C PRO A 35 -12.56 4.30 6.33
N GLU A 36 -13.68 4.93 5.98
CA GLU A 36 -14.82 5.07 6.88
C GLU A 36 -15.46 3.72 7.24
N VAL A 37 -15.42 2.75 6.34
CA VAL A 37 -15.90 1.39 6.60
C VAL A 37 -14.98 0.70 7.60
N VAL A 38 -13.67 0.83 7.43
CA VAL A 38 -12.67 0.30 8.37
C VAL A 38 -12.86 0.86 9.76
N ASP A 39 -12.99 2.18 9.88
CA ASP A 39 -13.22 2.86 11.16
C ASP A 39 -14.56 2.41 11.78
N GLY A 40 -15.59 2.27 10.97
CA GLY A 40 -16.88 1.74 11.39
C GLY A 40 -16.79 0.33 11.98
N LEU A 41 -16.07 -0.57 11.32
CA LEU A 41 -15.84 -1.94 11.80
C LEU A 41 -15.03 -1.99 13.10
N LEU A 42 -13.95 -1.20 13.18
CA LEU A 42 -13.11 -1.15 14.38
C LEU A 42 -13.90 -0.68 15.62
N MET A 43 -14.85 0.24 15.46
CA MET A 43 -15.73 0.67 16.54
C MET A 43 -16.72 -0.42 17.00
N ARG A 44 -16.88 -1.49 16.26
CA ARG A 44 -17.79 -2.61 16.58
C ARG A 44 -17.10 -3.76 17.27
N LEU A 45 -15.77 -3.78 17.33
CA LEU A 45 -15.01 -4.79 18.07
C LEU A 45 -15.27 -4.69 19.58
N ARG A 46 -15.12 -5.80 20.27
CA ARG A 46 -15.32 -5.96 21.74
C ARG A 46 -16.77 -5.74 22.21
N ARG A 47 -17.73 -5.79 21.29
CA ARG A 47 -19.14 -5.59 21.66
C ARG A 47 -19.89 -6.89 21.90
N TYR A 48 -19.36 -8.01 21.41
CA TYR A 48 -19.95 -9.33 21.58
C TYR A 48 -18.93 -10.34 22.15
N PRO A 49 -19.29 -11.21 23.11
CA PRO A 49 -20.48 -11.11 23.97
C PRO A 49 -20.49 -9.80 24.78
N SER A 50 -21.68 -9.42 25.28
CA SER A 50 -21.79 -8.23 26.13
C SER A 50 -21.03 -8.43 27.44
N MET A 51 -20.60 -7.35 28.09
CA MET A 51 -19.93 -7.46 29.41
C MET A 51 -20.82 -8.10 30.49
N LYS A 52 -22.14 -8.04 30.34
CA LYS A 52 -23.09 -8.73 31.23
C LYS A 52 -23.04 -10.25 31.08
N ASP A 53 -22.67 -10.72 29.89
CA ASP A 53 -22.57 -12.13 29.52
C ASP A 53 -21.12 -12.64 29.62
N GLY A 54 -20.24 -11.92 30.33
CA GLY A 54 -18.85 -12.27 30.56
C GLY A 54 -17.85 -11.57 29.63
N GLY A 55 -18.31 -10.88 28.62
CA GLY A 55 -17.47 -10.16 27.65
C GLY A 55 -16.62 -11.09 26.75
N PRO A 56 -15.94 -10.56 25.75
CA PRO A 56 -15.05 -11.32 24.90
C PRO A 56 -13.73 -11.65 25.64
N SER A 57 -13.34 -12.90 25.67
CA SER A 57 -12.06 -13.34 26.25
C SER A 57 -10.85 -12.83 25.44
N ARG A 58 -11.02 -12.64 24.14
CA ARG A 58 -10.03 -12.08 23.21
C ARG A 58 -10.75 -11.39 22.07
N SER A 59 -10.21 -10.26 21.63
CA SER A 59 -10.77 -9.53 20.49
C SER A 59 -9.64 -8.88 19.70
N CYS A 60 -9.66 -9.05 18.39
CA CYS A 60 -8.70 -8.39 17.49
C CYS A 60 -9.29 -8.21 16.10
N ALA A 61 -8.65 -7.36 15.30
CA ALA A 61 -8.83 -7.28 13.88
C ALA A 61 -7.56 -7.77 13.17
N ILE A 62 -7.73 -8.47 12.06
CA ILE A 62 -6.68 -8.83 11.12
C ILE A 62 -7.03 -8.17 9.78
N PHE A 63 -6.06 -7.53 9.18
CA PHE A 63 -6.14 -6.95 7.85
C PHE A 63 -5.05 -7.59 7.01
N ASP A 64 -5.41 -8.14 5.86
CA ASP A 64 -4.44 -8.59 4.88
C ASP A 64 -4.62 -7.82 3.57
N THR A 65 -3.53 -7.56 2.90
CA THR A 65 -3.54 -6.75 1.68
C THR A 65 -2.20 -6.84 0.96
N ASN A 66 -2.20 -6.59 -0.34
CA ASN A 66 -1.00 -6.16 -1.04
C ASN A 66 -0.58 -4.77 -0.56
N MET A 67 0.67 -4.39 -0.79
CA MET A 67 1.14 -3.07 -0.38
C MET A 67 0.25 -1.97 -0.94
N PRO A 68 -0.18 -1.01 -0.12
CA PRO A 68 -0.99 0.10 -0.60
C PRO A 68 -0.19 1.00 -1.53
N ASP A 69 -0.92 1.68 -2.42
CA ASP A 69 -0.33 2.70 -3.27
C ASP A 69 0.14 3.89 -2.43
N LEU A 70 1.24 4.50 -2.86
CA LEU A 70 1.80 5.70 -2.27
C LEU A 70 0.73 6.81 -2.17
N ASP A 71 0.84 7.64 -1.16
CA ASP A 71 -0.03 8.80 -0.90
C ASP A 71 -1.49 8.46 -0.56
N THR A 72 -1.81 7.20 -0.33
CA THR A 72 -3.15 6.77 0.11
C THR A 72 -3.30 6.83 1.63
N TRP A 73 -4.55 6.78 2.12
CA TRP A 73 -4.83 6.65 3.54
C TRP A 73 -4.20 5.37 4.14
N HIS A 74 -4.25 4.27 3.40
CA HIS A 74 -3.70 2.98 3.80
C HIS A 74 -2.18 3.03 3.93
N PHE A 75 -1.50 3.70 2.97
CA PHE A 75 -0.06 3.98 3.05
C PHE A 75 0.27 4.74 4.34
N ASN A 76 -0.44 5.83 4.61
CA ASN A 76 -0.21 6.62 5.82
C ASN A 76 -0.42 5.82 7.12
N LYS A 77 -1.36 4.88 7.12
CA LYS A 77 -1.59 3.98 8.28
C LYS A 77 -0.48 2.94 8.44
N MET A 78 0.14 2.50 7.35
CA MET A 78 1.28 1.59 7.42
C MET A 78 2.56 2.29 7.87
N GLU A 79 2.82 3.50 7.40
CA GLU A 79 3.98 4.29 7.82
C GLU A 79 3.86 4.82 9.25
N ASN A 80 2.64 5.13 9.69
CA ASN A 80 2.34 5.67 11.02
C ASN A 80 1.25 4.84 11.70
N PRO A 81 1.52 3.59 12.05
CA PRO A 81 0.51 2.71 12.63
C PRO A 81 0.10 3.20 14.03
N PRO A 82 -1.18 3.08 14.38
CA PRO A 82 -1.62 3.28 15.76
C PRO A 82 -0.86 2.39 16.73
N ALA A 83 -0.66 2.83 17.96
CA ALA A 83 0.17 2.14 18.96
C ALA A 83 -0.27 0.70 19.28
N ASN A 84 -1.52 0.36 18.99
CA ASN A 84 -2.08 -0.98 19.21
C ASN A 84 -2.13 -1.83 17.94
N TRP A 85 -1.48 -1.39 16.84
CA TRP A 85 -1.34 -2.14 15.62
C TRP A 85 0.06 -2.74 15.51
N SER A 86 0.16 -3.90 14.88
CA SER A 86 1.42 -4.49 14.45
C SER A 86 1.34 -4.80 12.95
N ILE A 87 2.43 -4.50 12.25
CA ILE A 87 2.53 -4.74 10.81
C ILE A 87 3.51 -5.90 10.60
N HIS A 88 3.10 -6.85 9.78
CA HIS A 88 3.90 -8.00 9.40
C HIS A 88 4.01 -8.02 7.87
N LEU A 89 5.22 -7.92 7.36
CA LEU A 89 5.50 -8.01 5.93
C LEU A 89 5.91 -9.44 5.60
N GLN A 90 5.35 -9.97 4.53
CA GLN A 90 5.79 -11.24 3.96
C GLN A 90 7.11 -11.05 3.22
N PRO A 91 7.97 -12.07 3.16
CA PRO A 91 9.13 -12.07 2.28
C PRO A 91 8.70 -11.80 0.83
N PRO A 92 9.47 -11.02 0.05
CA PRO A 92 9.17 -10.82 -1.36
C PRO A 92 9.17 -12.16 -2.11
N ALA A 93 8.29 -12.31 -3.10
CA ALA A 93 8.25 -13.52 -3.91
C ALA A 93 9.43 -13.62 -4.88
N ILE A 94 9.96 -12.48 -5.30
CA ILE A 94 11.08 -12.37 -6.24
C ILE A 94 12.10 -11.34 -5.77
N LEU A 95 13.35 -11.54 -6.17
CA LEU A 95 14.50 -10.71 -5.85
C LEU A 95 15.22 -10.27 -7.13
N ASN A 96 15.83 -9.08 -7.12
CA ASN A 96 16.83 -8.74 -8.11
C ASN A 96 18.19 -9.39 -7.76
N LEU A 97 19.18 -9.25 -8.63
CA LEU A 97 20.48 -9.87 -8.42
C LEU A 97 21.17 -9.43 -7.11
N GLU A 98 21.14 -8.14 -6.82
CA GLU A 98 21.77 -7.58 -5.62
C GLU A 98 21.13 -8.13 -4.34
N GLU A 99 19.83 -8.18 -4.29
CA GLU A 99 19.05 -8.72 -3.16
C GLU A 99 19.27 -10.23 -3.00
N TYR A 100 19.31 -10.95 -4.12
CA TYR A 100 19.55 -12.39 -4.11
C TYR A 100 20.94 -12.70 -3.55
N LEU A 101 21.98 -12.02 -4.05
CA LEU A 101 23.35 -12.14 -3.56
C LEU A 101 23.47 -11.78 -2.08
N SER A 102 22.81 -10.70 -1.66
CA SER A 102 22.78 -10.28 -0.26
C SER A 102 22.11 -11.30 0.66
N GLN A 103 21.09 -12.00 0.16
CA GLN A 103 20.34 -12.98 0.94
C GLN A 103 20.98 -14.36 0.99
N GLU A 104 21.46 -14.87 -0.16
CA GLU A 104 21.93 -16.26 -0.30
C GLU A 104 23.47 -16.37 -0.31
N GLY A 105 24.18 -15.29 -0.63
CA GLY A 105 25.64 -15.27 -0.64
C GLY A 105 26.28 -15.87 -1.90
N GLU A 106 25.47 -16.30 -2.86
CA GLU A 106 25.92 -16.90 -4.14
C GLU A 106 25.04 -16.38 -5.30
N GLU A 107 25.58 -16.43 -6.51
CA GLU A 107 24.84 -16.01 -7.70
C GLU A 107 23.76 -17.03 -8.07
N PRO A 108 22.54 -16.53 -8.42
CA PRO A 108 21.49 -17.41 -8.95
C PRO A 108 21.83 -17.90 -10.36
N ASP A 109 21.20 -19.00 -10.78
CA ASP A 109 21.32 -19.45 -12.17
C ASP A 109 20.70 -18.39 -13.11
N ALA A 110 21.51 -17.91 -14.03
CA ALA A 110 21.09 -16.90 -15.01
C ALA A 110 19.95 -17.41 -15.94
N ASN A 111 19.80 -18.74 -16.11
CA ASN A 111 18.73 -19.32 -16.89
C ASN A 111 17.36 -19.28 -16.20
N GLU A 112 17.35 -19.05 -14.88
CA GLU A 112 16.12 -18.91 -14.08
C GLU A 112 15.64 -17.45 -14.01
N ALA A 113 16.42 -16.51 -14.58
CA ALA A 113 16.07 -15.10 -14.61
C ALA A 113 14.86 -14.84 -15.49
N THR A 114 13.92 -14.06 -14.99
CA THR A 114 12.74 -13.61 -15.74
C THR A 114 12.76 -12.09 -15.88
N PRO A 115 12.83 -11.52 -17.10
CA PRO A 115 12.85 -10.09 -17.31
C PRO A 115 11.44 -9.48 -17.24
N ASP A 116 11.34 -8.28 -16.67
CA ASP A 116 10.14 -7.44 -16.71
C ASP A 116 10.03 -6.60 -17.99
N ALA A 117 9.05 -5.70 -18.05
CA ALA A 117 8.84 -4.82 -19.19
C ALA A 117 9.98 -3.81 -19.42
N GLN A 118 10.78 -3.52 -18.40
CA GLN A 118 11.94 -2.63 -18.44
C GLN A 118 13.27 -3.37 -18.70
N GLY A 119 13.22 -4.70 -18.73
CA GLY A 119 14.40 -5.55 -18.92
C GLY A 119 15.16 -5.86 -17.62
N THR A 120 14.59 -5.51 -16.46
CA THR A 120 15.16 -5.90 -15.17
C THR A 120 14.94 -7.40 -14.96
N SER A 121 16.00 -8.12 -14.63
CA SER A 121 15.95 -9.54 -14.34
C SER A 121 15.56 -9.82 -12.88
N TRP A 122 14.66 -10.79 -12.71
CA TRP A 122 14.14 -11.23 -11.43
C TRP A 122 14.32 -12.73 -11.24
N TRP A 123 14.62 -13.13 -10.03
CA TRP A 123 14.74 -14.52 -9.60
C TRP A 123 13.72 -14.82 -8.52
N LEU A 124 13.24 -16.05 -8.50
CA LEU A 124 12.38 -16.53 -7.42
C LEU A 124 13.14 -16.46 -6.08
N ASN A 125 12.50 -15.90 -5.07
CA ASN A 125 13.08 -15.87 -3.73
C ASN A 125 12.92 -17.23 -3.04
N PRO A 126 14.00 -17.98 -2.73
CA PRO A 126 13.89 -19.28 -2.07
C PRO A 126 13.20 -19.23 -0.70
N ARG A 127 13.18 -18.04 -0.07
CA ARG A 127 12.57 -17.80 1.24
C ARG A 127 11.17 -17.23 1.17
N ALA A 128 10.57 -17.13 -0.02
CA ALA A 128 9.20 -16.67 -0.14
C ALA A 128 8.23 -17.68 0.48
N ASP A 129 7.18 -17.15 1.11
CA ASP A 129 6.14 -17.97 1.70
C ASP A 129 5.34 -18.72 0.62
N ASN A 130 4.78 -19.86 1.00
CA ASN A 130 3.81 -20.61 0.20
C ASN A 130 4.32 -21.21 -1.13
N LEU A 131 5.62 -21.17 -1.43
CA LEU A 131 6.17 -21.72 -2.69
C LEU A 131 5.81 -23.17 -2.93
N HIS A 132 5.77 -23.99 -1.88
CA HIS A 132 5.45 -25.41 -1.96
C HIS A 132 4.00 -25.72 -2.39
N ASN A 133 3.12 -24.74 -2.36
CA ASN A 133 1.72 -24.85 -2.79
C ASN A 133 1.47 -24.23 -4.18
N LEU A 134 2.49 -23.60 -4.78
CA LEU A 134 2.37 -22.92 -6.05
C LEU A 134 3.12 -23.71 -7.14
N ASP A 135 2.65 -23.61 -8.37
CA ASP A 135 3.40 -24.08 -9.53
C ASP A 135 4.73 -23.31 -9.64
N ALA A 136 5.82 -24.00 -10.01
CA ALA A 136 7.15 -23.39 -10.11
C ALA A 136 7.21 -22.23 -11.11
N ARG A 137 6.30 -22.18 -12.09
CA ARG A 137 6.19 -21.11 -13.05
C ARG A 137 5.23 -19.99 -12.66
N TYR A 138 4.54 -20.12 -11.55
CA TYR A 138 3.51 -19.14 -11.13
C TYR A 138 4.05 -17.70 -11.15
N TYR A 139 5.11 -17.40 -10.42
CA TYR A 139 5.70 -16.06 -10.41
C TYR A 139 6.44 -15.72 -11.71
N PRO A 140 7.28 -16.60 -12.28
CA PRO A 140 7.91 -16.34 -13.58
C PRO A 140 6.92 -15.98 -14.71
N ASP A 141 5.75 -16.59 -14.75
CA ASP A 141 4.75 -16.31 -15.79
C ASP A 141 3.99 -14.99 -15.57
N ILE A 142 4.02 -14.42 -14.37
CA ILE A 142 3.39 -13.13 -14.06
C ILE A 142 4.29 -11.95 -14.47
N ILE A 143 5.60 -12.06 -14.35
CA ILE A 143 6.57 -10.95 -14.49
C ILE A 143 6.59 -10.32 -15.88
N PRO A 144 6.60 -11.09 -16.99
CA PRO A 144 6.77 -10.51 -18.32
C PRO A 144 5.71 -9.46 -18.67
N GLY A 145 6.18 -8.30 -19.14
CA GLY A 145 5.30 -7.19 -19.54
C GLY A 145 4.69 -6.38 -18.39
N LYS A 146 5.02 -6.69 -17.13
CA LYS A 146 4.57 -5.89 -15.98
C LYS A 146 5.48 -4.70 -15.71
N SER A 147 4.88 -3.62 -15.22
CA SER A 147 5.63 -2.44 -14.77
C SER A 147 6.34 -2.71 -13.44
N GLU A 148 7.35 -1.92 -13.16
CA GLU A 148 8.06 -1.96 -11.87
C GLU A 148 7.12 -1.74 -10.69
N ASP A 149 6.18 -0.81 -10.78
CA ASP A 149 5.18 -0.56 -9.74
C ASP A 149 4.31 -1.79 -9.47
N PHE A 150 3.86 -2.47 -10.52
CA PHE A 150 3.12 -3.72 -10.37
C PHE A 150 3.96 -4.78 -9.64
N ILE A 151 5.21 -4.96 -10.06
CA ILE A 151 6.14 -5.92 -9.45
C ILE A 151 6.38 -5.57 -7.99
N ASN A 152 6.63 -4.30 -7.67
CA ASN A 152 6.85 -3.85 -6.30
C ASN A 152 5.65 -4.15 -5.39
N VAL A 153 4.44 -3.81 -5.84
CA VAL A 153 3.23 -3.98 -5.03
C VAL A 153 2.84 -5.45 -4.86
N TYR A 154 2.81 -6.22 -5.95
CA TYR A 154 2.22 -7.56 -5.95
C TYR A 154 3.21 -8.70 -5.71
N LEU A 155 4.49 -8.51 -6.03
CA LEU A 155 5.48 -9.57 -5.94
C LEU A 155 6.59 -9.30 -4.93
N ARG A 156 6.79 -8.04 -4.53
CA ARG A 156 7.92 -7.66 -3.68
C ARG A 156 7.55 -7.09 -2.32
N CYS A 157 6.26 -7.00 -1.98
CA CYS A 157 5.79 -6.35 -0.76
C CYS A 157 6.39 -4.94 -0.57
N ARG A 158 6.48 -4.16 -1.65
CA ARG A 158 6.96 -2.78 -1.66
C ARG A 158 5.89 -1.83 -2.12
N TYR A 159 5.98 -0.59 -1.68
CA TYR A 159 5.10 0.47 -2.16
C TYR A 159 5.29 0.73 -3.65
N GLY A 160 4.22 1.15 -4.30
CA GLY A 160 4.21 1.50 -5.71
C GLY A 160 2.98 2.35 -6.04
N ARG A 161 2.68 2.49 -7.32
CA ARG A 161 1.50 3.22 -7.84
C ARG A 161 0.72 2.33 -8.80
N SER A 162 0.23 1.22 -8.28
CA SER A 162 -0.42 0.17 -9.11
C SER A 162 -1.82 0.55 -9.58
N LEU A 163 -2.52 1.43 -8.86
CA LEU A 163 -3.91 1.82 -9.14
C LEU A 163 -4.06 3.23 -9.72
N SER A 164 -3.09 4.10 -9.51
CA SER A 164 -3.19 5.55 -9.76
C SER A 164 -2.52 6.00 -11.04
N GLY A 165 -2.41 5.26 -12.09
CA GLY A 165 -1.78 5.69 -13.34
C GLY A 165 -0.34 6.23 -13.15
N VAL A 166 0.40 6.40 -14.23
CA VAL A 166 1.76 6.96 -14.18
C VAL A 166 1.68 8.48 -13.90
N PRO A 167 2.37 9.00 -12.88
CA PRO A 167 2.46 10.44 -12.66
C PRO A 167 3.00 11.16 -13.90
N VAL A 168 2.43 12.33 -14.22
CA VAL A 168 2.78 13.11 -15.41
C VAL A 168 4.28 13.40 -15.49
N PHE A 169 4.94 13.56 -14.36
CA PHE A 169 6.36 13.91 -14.24
C PHE A 169 7.25 12.75 -13.76
N ASP A 170 6.76 11.51 -13.79
CA ASP A 170 7.46 10.34 -13.25
C ASP A 170 8.91 10.22 -13.70
N LYS A 171 9.18 10.43 -14.99
CA LYS A 171 10.52 10.36 -15.58
C LYS A 171 11.34 11.65 -15.52
N THR A 172 10.73 12.77 -15.17
CA THR A 172 11.35 14.10 -15.21
C THR A 172 11.48 14.74 -13.84
N PHE A 173 10.78 14.22 -12.83
CA PHE A 173 10.88 14.70 -11.47
C PHE A 173 12.11 14.08 -10.77
N ASN A 174 13.03 14.93 -10.36
CA ASN A 174 14.17 14.56 -9.54
C ASN A 174 14.06 15.26 -8.19
N PRO A 175 13.85 14.52 -7.08
CA PRO A 175 13.68 15.11 -5.75
C PRO A 175 14.88 15.99 -5.33
N GLU A 176 16.10 15.59 -5.64
CA GLU A 176 17.32 16.34 -5.28
C GLU A 176 17.40 17.71 -5.96
N PHE A 177 16.78 17.82 -7.14
CA PHE A 177 16.77 19.09 -7.91
C PHE A 177 15.47 19.87 -7.71
N HIS A 178 14.32 19.19 -7.60
CA HIS A 178 13.03 19.85 -7.62
C HIS A 178 12.44 20.11 -6.23
N ILE A 179 12.98 19.47 -5.18
CA ILE A 179 12.59 19.74 -3.79
C ILE A 179 13.63 20.64 -3.15
N ALA A 180 13.22 21.83 -2.74
CA ALA A 180 14.13 22.74 -2.05
C ALA A 180 14.36 22.31 -0.59
N ASP A 181 15.61 22.41 -0.11
CA ASP A 181 16.00 22.12 1.29
C ASP A 181 15.32 23.05 2.30
N LYS A 182 14.79 24.18 1.84
CA LYS A 182 14.17 25.20 2.69
C LYS A 182 12.75 25.48 2.21
N PRO A 183 11.82 25.79 3.11
CA PRO A 183 10.48 26.21 2.76
C PRO A 183 10.49 27.41 1.83
N PHE A 184 9.57 27.45 0.87
CA PHE A 184 9.37 28.59 -0.01
C PHE A 184 8.99 29.82 0.81
N THR A 185 9.73 30.92 0.61
CA THR A 185 9.42 32.22 1.19
C THR A 185 9.14 33.21 0.07
N ALA A 186 7.90 33.64 -0.02
CA ALA A 186 7.50 34.61 -1.04
C ALA A 186 8.20 35.98 -0.85
N LEU A 187 8.76 36.55 -1.94
CA LEU A 187 9.32 37.85 -1.93
C LEU A 187 8.18 38.90 -1.90
N LYS A 188 8.23 39.80 -0.93
CA LYS A 188 7.27 40.91 -0.82
C LYS A 188 7.73 42.10 -1.68
N SER A 189 7.53 41.99 -2.99
CA SER A 189 7.91 43.04 -3.95
C SER A 189 6.88 43.14 -5.04
N PRO A 190 6.52 44.40 -5.46
CA PRO A 190 5.63 44.65 -6.61
C PRO A 190 6.18 44.05 -7.91
N ASP A 191 7.51 43.98 -8.04
CA ASP A 191 8.19 43.49 -9.25
C ASP A 191 8.19 41.98 -9.35
N HIS A 192 7.82 41.31 -8.28
CA HIS A 192 7.80 39.82 -8.18
C HIS A 192 6.43 39.33 -7.70
N PRO A 193 5.38 39.42 -8.53
CA PRO A 193 4.04 38.99 -8.15
C PRO A 193 4.00 37.50 -7.85
N LEU A 194 3.27 37.14 -6.81
CA LEU A 194 2.96 35.77 -6.51
C LEU A 194 1.79 35.29 -7.37
N ILE A 195 2.01 34.26 -8.17
CA ILE A 195 0.97 33.61 -8.98
C ILE A 195 0.46 32.40 -8.20
N VAL A 196 -0.86 32.36 -8.01
CA VAL A 196 -1.53 31.23 -7.31
C VAL A 196 -2.39 30.48 -8.32
N GLY A 197 -2.03 29.26 -8.61
CA GLY A 197 -2.85 28.31 -9.37
C GLY A 197 -3.69 27.48 -8.43
N LEU A 198 -5.00 27.40 -8.66
CA LEU A 198 -5.93 26.61 -7.86
C LEU A 198 -6.60 25.57 -8.76
N ASP A 199 -6.55 24.32 -8.34
CA ASP A 199 -7.34 23.23 -8.90
C ASP A 199 -8.42 22.83 -7.90
N PHE A 200 -9.68 22.96 -8.31
CA PHE A 200 -10.86 22.64 -7.50
C PHE A 200 -11.41 21.25 -7.76
N GLY A 201 -10.56 20.32 -8.17
CA GLY A 201 -10.94 18.92 -8.36
C GLY A 201 -11.40 18.23 -7.07
N ARG A 202 -11.62 16.93 -7.15
CA ARG A 202 -12.05 16.09 -6.00
C ARG A 202 -11.06 16.13 -4.83
N THR A 203 -9.78 16.34 -5.16
CA THR A 203 -8.70 16.63 -4.21
C THR A 203 -8.13 17.98 -4.59
N PRO A 204 -8.52 19.06 -3.90
CA PRO A 204 -8.05 20.40 -4.23
C PRO A 204 -6.53 20.50 -4.15
N ALA A 205 -5.92 21.10 -5.14
CA ALA A 205 -4.49 21.36 -5.17
C ALA A 205 -4.18 22.84 -5.41
N THR A 206 -3.06 23.30 -4.88
CA THR A 206 -2.60 24.69 -5.03
C THR A 206 -1.14 24.69 -5.48
N ALA A 207 -0.84 25.44 -6.53
CA ALA A 207 0.51 25.73 -6.95
C ALA A 207 0.82 27.21 -6.72
N LEU A 208 1.97 27.49 -6.12
CA LEU A 208 2.48 28.85 -5.90
C LEU A 208 3.71 29.06 -6.78
N LEU A 209 3.70 30.09 -7.61
CA LEU A 209 4.82 30.46 -8.46
C LEU A 209 5.22 31.92 -8.19
N GLN A 210 6.53 32.13 -8.13
CA GLN A 210 7.09 33.48 -8.12
C GLN A 210 8.35 33.47 -9.00
N ARG A 211 8.44 34.45 -9.89
CA ARG A 211 9.62 34.63 -10.72
C ARG A 211 10.60 35.54 -10.00
N ASN A 212 11.85 35.11 -9.88
CA ASN A 212 12.98 35.91 -9.41
C ASN A 212 13.54 36.79 -10.54
#